data_2e0488e724431ebb6bd26e3e34247a8c
#
_entry.id   2e0488e724431ebb6bd26e3e34247a8c
#
_cell.length_a   1.000
_cell.length_b   1.000
_cell.length_c   1.000
_cell.angle_alpha   90.00
_cell.angle_beta   90.00
_cell.angle_gamma   90.00
#
_symmetry.space_group_name_H-M   'P 1'
#
loop_
_entity.id
_entity.type
_entity.pdbx_description
1 polymer ?
#
loop_
_entity_poly.entity_id
_entity_poly.type
_entity_poly.pdbx_seq_one_letter_code
_entity_poly.pdbx_strand_id
1 'polypeptide(L)'
;MRSLILVAGGTGTRMNRPVAKQFLPLGGRPVIVHTLARFREAYPDLHVVLVLHESLHNDWNDVVRAHPDAAVDCVVNGGIERFHSVRNGLLALPDGEGWVGIHDAVRPFVEIETIRRCYGTALSHGAAIPVVPVKDTIRRVGEK
;
A
#
# COMPACT_ATOMS: atom_id res chain seq x y z
N MET A 1 -4.95 -15.90 8.58
CA MET A 1 -4.71 -15.40 7.18
C MET A 1 -3.84 -14.15 7.23
N ARG A 2 -3.02 -13.88 6.20
CA ARG A 2 -2.29 -12.60 6.05
C ARG A 2 -2.91 -11.81 4.90
N SER A 3 -3.17 -10.53 5.15
CA SER A 3 -3.76 -9.64 4.16
C SER A 3 -2.96 -8.34 4.06
N LEU A 4 -3.01 -7.70 2.90
CA LEU A 4 -2.43 -6.39 2.63
C LEU A 4 -3.53 -5.45 2.12
N ILE A 5 -3.66 -4.30 2.74
CA ILE A 5 -4.39 -3.16 2.18
C ILE A 5 -3.36 -2.23 1.54
N LEU A 6 -3.35 -2.20 0.21
CA LEU A 6 -2.46 -1.34 -0.56
C LEU A 6 -3.19 -0.04 -0.89
N VAL A 7 -2.79 1.05 -0.24
CA VAL A 7 -3.50 2.34 -0.35
C VAL A 7 -2.94 3.15 -1.51
N ALA A 8 -3.77 3.37 -2.51
CA ALA A 8 -3.50 4.15 -3.72
C ALA A 8 -4.62 5.19 -4.02
N GLY A 9 -5.40 5.57 -2.99
CA GLY A 9 -6.60 6.41 -3.14
C GLY A 9 -6.35 7.87 -3.53
N GLY A 10 -5.10 8.33 -3.55
CA GLY A 10 -4.76 9.70 -3.96
C GLY A 10 -4.69 9.83 -5.48
N THR A 11 -5.35 10.84 -6.05
CA THR A 11 -5.28 11.17 -7.48
C THR A 11 -3.94 11.78 -7.92
N GLY A 12 -3.04 12.07 -6.98
CA GLY A 12 -1.71 12.62 -7.30
C GLY A 12 -1.71 14.08 -7.78
N THR A 13 -2.80 14.83 -7.56
CA THR A 13 -3.01 16.22 -8.04
C THR A 13 -1.86 17.18 -7.71
N ARG A 14 -1.11 16.92 -6.63
CA ARG A 14 0.06 17.73 -6.24
C ARG A 14 1.21 17.70 -7.25
N MET A 15 1.26 16.69 -8.13
CA MET A 15 2.35 16.54 -9.12
C MET A 15 2.03 17.16 -10.47
N ASN A 16 0.80 17.67 -10.67
CA ASN A 16 0.33 18.31 -11.91
C ASN A 16 0.72 17.52 -13.19
N ARG A 17 0.62 16.18 -13.13
CA ARG A 17 0.94 15.27 -14.24
C ARG A 17 -0.31 14.57 -14.74
N PRO A 18 -0.37 14.25 -16.05
CA PRO A 18 -1.54 13.55 -16.63
C PRO A 18 -1.68 12.09 -16.14
N VAL A 19 -0.59 11.50 -15.62
CA VAL A 19 -0.58 10.11 -15.11
C VAL A 19 -0.51 10.13 -13.60
N ALA A 20 -1.38 9.35 -12.95
CA ALA A 20 -1.39 9.21 -11.49
C ALA A 20 -0.07 8.62 -10.98
N LYS A 21 0.40 9.12 -9.84
CA LYS A 21 1.74 8.83 -9.29
C LYS A 21 2.04 7.32 -9.16
N GLN A 22 1.06 6.53 -8.77
CA GLN A 22 1.19 5.08 -8.61
C GLN A 22 1.43 4.34 -9.92
N PHE A 23 1.08 4.93 -11.06
CA PHE A 23 1.27 4.36 -12.39
C PHE A 23 2.49 4.92 -13.14
N LEU A 24 3.22 5.86 -12.54
CA LEU A 24 4.46 6.35 -13.14
C LEU A 24 5.46 5.20 -13.31
N PRO A 25 6.14 5.14 -14.46
CA PRO A 25 7.12 4.09 -14.70
C PRO A 25 8.39 4.29 -13.86
N LEU A 26 8.85 3.20 -13.27
CA LEU A 26 10.12 3.06 -12.61
C LEU A 26 10.81 1.82 -13.18
N GLY A 27 11.93 2.01 -13.91
CA GLY A 27 12.60 0.89 -14.56
C GLY A 27 11.72 0.09 -15.54
N GLY A 28 10.81 0.77 -16.26
CA GLY A 28 9.92 0.16 -17.25
C GLY A 28 8.62 -0.46 -16.69
N ARG A 29 8.40 -0.44 -15.37
CA ARG A 29 7.17 -0.95 -14.72
C ARG A 29 6.55 0.12 -13.82
N PRO A 30 5.22 0.19 -13.68
CA PRO A 30 4.56 1.11 -12.75
C PRO A 30 5.04 0.94 -11.30
N VAL A 31 5.15 2.05 -10.55
CA VAL A 31 5.61 2.05 -9.14
C VAL A 31 4.82 1.06 -8.28
N ILE A 32 3.49 1.01 -8.44
CA ILE A 32 2.62 0.11 -7.69
C ILE A 32 2.97 -1.37 -7.90
N VAL A 33 3.40 -1.75 -9.12
CA VAL A 33 3.80 -3.13 -9.45
C VAL A 33 5.05 -3.53 -8.69
N HIS A 34 6.01 -2.62 -8.54
CA HIS A 34 7.20 -2.87 -7.71
C HIS A 34 6.82 -3.05 -6.24
N THR A 35 5.91 -2.21 -5.72
CA THR A 35 5.45 -2.35 -4.33
C THR A 35 4.79 -3.71 -4.11
N LEU A 36 3.88 -4.12 -4.98
CA LEU A 36 3.22 -5.44 -4.93
C LEU A 36 4.24 -6.59 -4.96
N ALA A 37 5.22 -6.51 -5.86
CA ALA A 37 6.26 -7.52 -5.98
C ALA A 37 7.03 -7.74 -4.67
N ARG A 38 7.34 -6.67 -3.92
CA ARG A 38 8.03 -6.77 -2.62
C ARG A 38 7.20 -7.52 -1.58
N PHE A 39 5.90 -7.26 -1.53
CA PHE A 39 5.00 -7.95 -0.59
C PHE A 39 4.79 -9.41 -0.97
N ARG A 40 4.66 -9.73 -2.26
CA ARG A 40 4.53 -11.11 -2.74
C ARG A 40 5.79 -11.94 -2.58
N GLU A 41 6.96 -11.31 -2.72
CA GLU A 41 8.24 -11.95 -2.42
C GLU A 41 8.37 -12.26 -0.91
N ALA A 42 7.82 -11.41 -0.04
CA ALA A 42 7.76 -11.70 1.39
C ALA A 42 6.78 -12.83 1.72
N TYR A 43 5.58 -12.79 1.11
CA TYR A 43 4.47 -13.72 1.34
C TYR A 43 3.71 -13.99 0.03
N PRO A 44 4.00 -15.11 -0.67
CA PRO A 44 3.36 -15.44 -1.96
C PRO A 44 1.84 -15.64 -1.87
N ASP A 45 1.34 -16.07 -0.71
CA ASP A 45 -0.07 -16.34 -0.41
C ASP A 45 -0.83 -15.14 0.18
N LEU A 46 -0.26 -13.95 0.08
CA LEU A 46 -0.83 -12.72 0.66
C LEU A 46 -2.13 -12.33 -0.06
N HIS A 47 -3.23 -12.22 0.69
CA HIS A 47 -4.47 -11.66 0.17
C HIS A 47 -4.35 -10.14 0.06
N VAL A 48 -4.54 -9.58 -1.13
CA VAL A 48 -4.30 -8.16 -1.42
C VAL A 48 -5.57 -7.43 -1.79
N VAL A 49 -5.93 -6.43 -1.01
CA VAL A 49 -6.98 -5.44 -1.33
C VAL A 49 -6.32 -4.15 -1.77
N LEU A 50 -6.54 -3.76 -3.02
CA LEU A 50 -6.10 -2.47 -3.55
C LEU A 50 -7.19 -1.43 -3.34
N VAL A 51 -6.83 -0.33 -2.65
CA VAL A 51 -7.72 0.82 -2.49
C VAL A 51 -7.32 1.90 -3.48
N LEU A 52 -8.19 2.21 -4.44
CA LEU A 52 -7.89 3.07 -5.56
C LEU A 52 -9.00 4.14 -5.72
N HIS A 53 -8.66 5.33 -6.22
CA HIS A 53 -9.67 6.31 -6.60
C HIS A 53 -10.49 5.78 -7.77
N GLU A 54 -11.80 5.99 -7.77
CA GLU A 54 -12.71 5.42 -8.79
C GLU A 54 -12.31 5.77 -10.23
N SER A 55 -11.82 6.99 -10.48
CA SER A 55 -11.38 7.43 -11.81
C SER A 55 -10.17 6.67 -12.35
N LEU A 56 -9.47 5.89 -11.51
CA LEU A 56 -8.22 5.19 -11.85
C LEU A 56 -8.42 3.69 -12.08
N HIS A 57 -9.64 3.19 -11.99
CA HIS A 57 -9.92 1.76 -12.18
C HIS A 57 -9.59 1.28 -13.60
N ASN A 58 -9.86 2.10 -14.63
CA ASN A 58 -9.52 1.76 -16.01
C ASN A 58 -8.00 1.71 -16.21
N ASP A 59 -7.27 2.69 -15.68
CA ASP A 59 -5.81 2.70 -15.74
C ASP A 59 -5.22 1.47 -15.03
N TRP A 60 -5.83 1.06 -13.90
CA TRP A 60 -5.43 -0.17 -13.21
C TRP A 60 -5.67 -1.42 -14.05
N ASN A 61 -6.80 -1.52 -14.74
CA ASN A 61 -7.08 -2.64 -15.63
C ASN A 61 -6.04 -2.74 -16.77
N ASP A 62 -5.59 -1.60 -17.30
CA ASP A 62 -4.52 -1.55 -18.30
C ASP A 62 -3.17 -1.99 -17.72
N VAL A 63 -2.88 -1.60 -16.49
CA VAL A 63 -1.68 -2.08 -15.77
C VAL A 63 -1.72 -3.60 -15.60
N VAL A 64 -2.83 -4.17 -15.13
CA VAL A 64 -2.97 -5.64 -14.96
C VAL A 64 -2.87 -6.37 -16.29
N ARG A 65 -3.43 -5.80 -17.38
CA ARG A 65 -3.30 -6.37 -18.71
C ARG A 65 -1.86 -6.42 -19.20
N ALA A 66 -1.09 -5.37 -18.94
CA ALA A 66 0.33 -5.29 -19.29
C ALA A 66 1.24 -6.07 -18.33
N HIS A 67 0.82 -6.21 -17.07
CA HIS A 67 1.55 -6.86 -15.99
C HIS A 67 0.64 -7.82 -15.21
N PRO A 68 0.33 -9.02 -15.75
CA PRO A 68 -0.60 -9.96 -15.11
C PRO A 68 -0.19 -10.39 -13.70
N ASP A 69 1.11 -10.35 -13.40
CA ASP A 69 1.67 -10.61 -12.07
C ASP A 69 1.30 -9.55 -11.02
N ALA A 70 0.73 -8.42 -11.44
CA ALA A 70 0.21 -7.38 -10.56
C ALA A 70 -1.25 -7.58 -10.15
N ALA A 71 -1.99 -8.57 -10.70
CA ALA A 71 -3.39 -8.81 -10.34
C ALA A 71 -3.55 -8.93 -8.81
N VAL A 72 -4.58 -8.36 -8.23
CA VAL A 72 -4.91 -8.39 -6.80
C VAL A 72 -6.24 -9.09 -6.58
N ASP A 73 -6.52 -9.50 -5.33
CA ASP A 73 -7.74 -10.25 -5.00
C ASP A 73 -8.99 -9.37 -5.03
N CYS A 74 -8.86 -8.10 -4.64
CA CYS A 74 -9.96 -7.16 -4.62
C CYS A 74 -9.49 -5.73 -4.89
N VAL A 75 -10.33 -4.95 -5.60
CA VAL A 75 -10.13 -3.50 -5.80
C VAL A 75 -11.34 -2.77 -5.25
N VAL A 76 -11.12 -1.79 -4.39
CA VAL A 76 -12.19 -0.99 -3.76
C VAL A 76 -11.93 0.50 -3.93
N ASN A 77 -12.99 1.29 -3.86
CA ASN A 77 -12.88 2.74 -3.95
C ASN A 77 -12.23 3.32 -2.68
N GLY A 78 -11.34 4.28 -2.88
CA GLY A 78 -10.84 5.14 -1.82
C GLY A 78 -11.94 6.02 -1.24
N GLY A 79 -11.66 6.63 -0.10
CA GLY A 79 -12.53 7.64 0.51
C GLY A 79 -11.91 9.04 0.43
N ILE A 80 -12.59 10.00 1.03
CA ILE A 80 -12.21 11.43 1.05
C ILE A 80 -10.80 11.60 1.66
N GLU A 81 -10.51 10.86 2.73
CA GLU A 81 -9.24 10.87 3.43
C GLU A 81 -8.60 9.48 3.47
N ARG A 82 -7.31 9.42 3.84
CA ARG A 82 -6.59 8.16 3.99
C ARG A 82 -7.28 7.20 4.97
N PHE A 83 -7.81 7.73 6.07
CA PHE A 83 -8.59 6.96 7.04
C PHE A 83 -9.77 6.23 6.38
N HIS A 84 -10.58 6.94 5.60
CA HIS A 84 -11.73 6.36 4.89
C HIS A 84 -11.29 5.30 3.87
N SER A 85 -10.18 5.53 3.18
CA SER A 85 -9.60 4.57 2.25
C SER A 85 -9.17 3.28 2.96
N VAL A 86 -8.48 3.39 4.09
CA VAL A 86 -8.09 2.23 4.91
C VAL A 86 -9.32 1.49 5.42
N ARG A 87 -10.34 2.20 5.90
CA ARG A 87 -11.61 1.61 6.37
C ARG A 87 -12.28 0.82 5.24
N ASN A 88 -12.37 1.37 4.03
CA ASN A 88 -12.97 0.68 2.88
C ASN A 88 -12.19 -0.60 2.55
N GLY A 89 -10.87 -0.57 2.61
CA GLY A 89 -10.02 -1.74 2.45
C GLY A 89 -10.25 -2.80 3.53
N LEU A 90 -10.40 -2.38 4.80
CA LEU A 90 -10.69 -3.32 5.91
C LEU A 90 -12.04 -3.99 5.75
N LEU A 91 -13.07 -3.26 5.29
CA LEU A 91 -14.42 -3.80 5.07
C LEU A 91 -14.50 -4.77 3.88
N ALA A 92 -13.51 -4.78 3.01
CA ALA A 92 -13.42 -5.67 1.85
C ALA A 92 -12.60 -6.93 2.12
N LEU A 93 -12.02 -7.06 3.31
CA LEU A 93 -11.30 -8.28 3.68
C LEU A 93 -12.30 -9.42 3.89
N PRO A 94 -11.91 -10.67 3.57
CA PRO A 94 -12.71 -11.84 3.91
C PRO A 94 -12.93 -11.95 5.42
N ASP A 95 -14.09 -12.49 5.80
CA ASP A 95 -14.37 -12.79 7.20
C ASP A 95 -13.34 -13.77 7.79
N GLY A 96 -13.04 -13.57 9.06
CA GLY A 96 -12.16 -14.45 9.82
C GLY A 96 -11.00 -13.71 10.51
N GLU A 97 -10.26 -14.44 11.32
CA GLU A 97 -9.08 -13.92 12.02
C GLU A 97 -7.87 -13.83 11.12
N GLY A 98 -7.11 -12.74 11.24
CA GLY A 98 -5.91 -12.56 10.44
C GLY A 98 -5.10 -11.31 10.80
N TRP A 99 -3.98 -11.17 10.13
CA TRP A 99 -3.06 -10.04 10.28
C TRP A 99 -3.11 -9.20 9.02
N VAL A 100 -3.30 -7.90 9.19
CA VAL A 100 -3.48 -6.96 8.09
C VAL A 100 -2.32 -5.97 8.06
N GLY A 101 -1.57 -5.97 6.96
CA GLY A 101 -0.62 -4.90 6.65
C GLY A 101 -1.35 -3.76 5.93
N ILE A 102 -0.99 -2.52 6.27
CA ILE A 102 -1.48 -1.32 5.58
C ILE A 102 -0.26 -0.60 5.02
N HIS A 103 -0.19 -0.44 3.70
CA HIS A 103 0.96 0.14 3.04
C HIS A 103 0.56 1.10 1.91
N ASP A 104 1.38 2.14 1.69
CA ASP A 104 1.16 3.09 0.60
C ASP A 104 1.68 2.49 -0.72
N ALA A 105 0.87 2.45 -1.77
CA ALA A 105 1.21 1.85 -3.07
C ALA A 105 2.43 2.49 -3.77
N VAL A 106 2.79 3.71 -3.38
CA VAL A 106 3.90 4.48 -3.96
C VAL A 106 5.20 4.42 -3.14
N ARG A 107 5.37 3.39 -2.31
CA ARG A 107 6.58 3.14 -1.51
C ARG A 107 7.22 1.80 -1.89
N PRO A 108 7.87 1.69 -3.08
CA PRO A 108 8.36 0.42 -3.62
C PRO A 108 9.65 -0.10 -2.97
N PHE A 109 10.33 0.73 -2.18
CA PHE A 109 11.64 0.39 -1.58
C PHE A 109 11.55 -0.21 -0.18
N VAL A 110 10.38 -0.72 0.21
CA VAL A 110 10.26 -1.45 1.47
C VAL A 110 11.06 -2.76 1.39
N GLU A 111 11.87 -3.02 2.40
CA GLU A 111 12.66 -4.24 2.48
C GLU A 111 11.79 -5.44 2.88
N ILE A 112 12.04 -6.59 2.27
CA ILE A 112 11.32 -7.84 2.54
C ILE A 112 11.41 -8.21 4.02
N GLU A 113 12.60 -8.06 4.59
CA GLU A 113 12.83 -8.34 6.01
C GLU A 113 12.00 -7.41 6.91
N THR A 114 11.85 -6.15 6.54
CA THR A 114 10.96 -5.20 7.27
C THR A 114 9.51 -5.65 7.21
N ILE A 115 9.03 -6.10 6.04
CA ILE A 115 7.68 -6.66 5.90
C ILE A 115 7.50 -7.88 6.83
N ARG A 116 8.43 -8.85 6.76
CA ARG A 116 8.37 -10.07 7.59
C ARG A 116 8.41 -9.76 9.08
N ARG A 117 9.28 -8.85 9.51
CA ARG A 117 9.38 -8.44 10.91
C ARG A 117 8.10 -7.76 11.40
N CYS A 118 7.49 -6.88 10.60
CA CYS A 118 6.23 -6.23 10.98
C CYS A 118 5.11 -7.26 11.20
N TYR A 119 4.90 -8.20 10.28
CA TYR A 119 3.89 -9.25 10.47
C TYR A 119 4.23 -10.18 11.64
N GLY A 120 5.50 -10.57 11.82
CA GLY A 120 5.93 -11.40 12.95
C GLY A 120 5.75 -10.69 14.30
N THR A 121 6.12 -9.41 14.38
CA THR A 121 5.93 -8.62 15.60
C THR A 121 4.45 -8.40 15.90
N ALA A 122 3.63 -8.12 14.88
CA ALA A 122 2.19 -7.98 15.06
C ALA A 122 1.56 -9.28 15.58
N LEU A 123 1.99 -10.45 15.06
CA LEU A 123 1.54 -11.76 15.54
C LEU A 123 1.82 -11.96 17.04
N SER A 124 2.96 -11.48 17.54
CA SER A 124 3.37 -11.68 18.93
C SER A 124 2.85 -10.61 19.89
N HIS A 125 2.60 -9.38 19.41
CA HIS A 125 2.34 -8.19 20.23
C HIS A 125 1.03 -7.46 19.87
N GLY A 126 0.26 -7.95 18.89
CA GLY A 126 -1.02 -7.38 18.46
C GLY A 126 -0.89 -6.29 17.39
N ALA A 127 0.19 -5.51 17.36
CA ALA A 127 0.44 -4.49 16.35
C ALA A 127 1.93 -4.22 16.17
N ALA A 128 2.32 -3.70 14.99
CA ALA A 128 3.68 -3.29 14.71
C ALA A 128 3.72 -2.15 13.69
N ILE A 129 4.65 -1.23 13.89
CA ILE A 129 5.00 -0.20 12.89
C ILE A 129 6.53 -0.18 12.72
N PRO A 130 7.05 -0.04 11.50
CA PRO A 130 8.48 0.14 11.28
C PRO A 130 8.88 1.56 11.66
N VAL A 131 9.97 1.70 12.39
CA VAL A 131 10.54 2.99 12.79
C VAL A 131 12.02 3.04 12.46
N VAL A 132 12.55 4.25 12.27
CA VAL A 132 13.98 4.52 12.15
C VAL A 132 14.39 5.51 13.23
N PRO A 133 15.64 5.44 13.75
CA PRO A 133 16.16 6.46 14.64
C PRO A 133 16.12 7.84 13.97
N VAL A 134 15.77 8.86 14.73
CA VAL A 134 15.79 10.24 14.23
C VAL A 134 17.22 10.65 13.97
N LYS A 135 17.51 11.07 12.74
CA LYS A 135 18.85 11.55 12.31
C LYS A 135 18.98 13.07 12.38
N ASP A 136 17.85 13.78 12.30
CA ASP A 136 17.81 15.23 12.30
C ASP A 136 17.65 15.80 13.71
N THR A 137 18.12 17.04 13.91
CA THR A 137 17.92 17.74 15.17
C THR A 137 16.46 18.15 15.31
N ILE A 138 15.79 17.60 16.31
CA ILE A 138 14.41 17.99 16.66
C ILE A 138 14.46 19.13 17.66
N ARG A 139 13.71 20.21 17.40
CA ARG A 139 13.50 21.32 18.33
C ARG A 139 12.02 21.38 18.70
N ARG A 140 11.76 21.50 20.01
CA ARG A 140 10.41 21.80 20.49
C ARG A 140 10.18 23.31 20.34
N VAL A 141 9.15 23.68 19.58
CA VAL A 141 8.68 25.07 19.48
C VAL A 141 7.60 25.25 20.53
N GLY A 142 7.82 26.17 21.49
CA GLY A 142 6.78 26.58 22.43
C GLY A 142 5.77 27.49 21.76
N GLU A 143 4.52 27.43 22.19
CA GLU A 143 3.54 28.46 21.86
C GLU A 143 4.03 29.82 22.41
N LYS A 144 3.94 30.88 21.59
CA LYS A 144 4.20 32.26 22.01
C LYS A 144 2.99 32.82 22.75
#